data_b96ac725315e5340eab6a12c22984c12
#
_entry.id   b96ac725315e5340eab6a12c22984c12
#
_cell.length_a   1.000
_cell.length_b   1.000
_cell.length_c   1.000
_cell.angle_alpha   90.00
_cell.angle_beta   90.00
_cell.angle_gamma   90.00
#
_symmetry.space_group_name_H-M   'P 1'
#
loop_
_entity.id
_entity.type
_entity.pdbx_description
1 polymer ?
#
loop_
_entity_poly.entity_id
_entity_poly.type
_entity_poly.pdbx_seq_one_letter_code
_entity_poly.pdbx_strand_id
1 'polypeptide(L)'
;MNIIARHLFLAIAIALSLAVAPAGANAMTIDPPGPAPVASVTPSGGALVGIAHPVTVRFSDAVTDRARAEQSLSVTAGDPLPGAYTWRGDRELTWTPTGYLPANSTLTVNFGDRRTQFQTNGGVVADANMSAHTFTVSMGGVVVRTMPASMGKPGYETPTGTYPVLEKFRNIIFDSRTIGIPLDSPEGYLIDGEWAERLTWGGVFVHSAPWSVDQQGNSNVSHGCINLAPDDAAWYYENVGIGDPVNIHW
;
A
#
# COMPACT_ATOMS: atom_id res chain seq x y z
N MET A 1 109.76 8.36 6.94
CA MET A 1 108.79 7.45 6.37
C MET A 1 107.46 8.23 6.20
N ASN A 2 107.06 8.39 5.03
CA ASN A 2 106.16 9.39 4.47
C ASN A 2 104.70 9.32 4.99
N ILE A 3 104.16 10.48 5.32
CA ILE A 3 102.74 10.65 5.52
C ILE A 3 102.36 11.87 4.66
N ILE A 4 101.53 11.61 3.59
CA ILE A 4 101.05 12.63 2.70
C ILE A 4 99.68 13.07 3.20
N ALA A 5 99.49 14.32 3.57
CA ALA A 5 98.25 14.96 3.92
C ALA A 5 97.46 15.33 2.65
N ARG A 6 96.22 14.90 2.51
CA ARG A 6 95.31 15.32 1.43
C ARG A 6 94.25 16.25 2.04
N HIS A 7 94.25 17.47 1.60
CA HIS A 7 93.19 18.44 1.94
C HIS A 7 91.92 18.14 1.16
N LEU A 8 90.80 17.99 1.91
CA LEU A 8 89.48 17.82 1.33
C LEU A 8 88.71 19.17 1.40
N PHE A 9 88.44 19.77 0.23
CA PHE A 9 87.61 20.97 0.15
C PHE A 9 86.11 20.54 0.25
N LEU A 10 85.43 21.10 1.27
CA LEU A 10 84.00 20.90 1.47
C LEU A 10 83.24 22.03 0.74
N ALA A 11 82.59 21.72 -0.37
CA ALA A 11 81.70 22.66 -1.05
C ALA A 11 80.28 22.54 -0.40
N ILE A 12 79.87 23.62 0.22
CA ILE A 12 78.47 23.70 0.78
C ILE A 12 77.56 24.17 -0.38
N ALA A 13 76.73 23.29 -0.90
CA ALA A 13 75.62 23.61 -1.75
C ALA A 13 74.37 23.96 -0.97
N ILE A 14 73.98 25.24 -0.97
CA ILE A 14 72.72 25.69 -0.40
C ILE A 14 71.59 25.36 -1.38
N ALA A 15 70.82 24.31 -1.11
CA ALA A 15 69.60 24.00 -1.85
C ALA A 15 68.42 24.85 -1.32
N LEU A 16 67.99 25.82 -2.12
CA LEU A 16 66.80 26.62 -1.83
C LEU A 16 65.57 25.79 -2.25
N SER A 17 64.88 25.12 -1.29
CA SER A 17 63.64 24.40 -1.52
C SER A 17 62.49 25.40 -1.52
N LEU A 18 61.90 25.71 -2.71
CA LEU A 18 60.60 26.34 -2.82
C LEU A 18 59.55 25.31 -2.37
N ALA A 19 58.95 25.54 -1.22
CA ALA A 19 57.75 24.82 -0.80
C ALA A 19 56.55 25.39 -1.60
N VAL A 20 56.11 24.65 -2.63
CA VAL A 20 54.81 24.89 -3.27
C VAL A 20 53.74 24.30 -2.38
N ALA A 21 52.98 25.15 -1.68
CA ALA A 21 51.80 24.74 -0.94
C ALA A 21 50.74 24.25 -1.94
N PRO A 22 50.15 23.06 -1.75
CA PRO A 22 49.04 22.65 -2.60
C PRO A 22 47.86 23.60 -2.32
N ALA A 23 47.38 24.27 -3.35
CA ALA A 23 46.09 24.96 -3.27
C ALA A 23 45.00 23.92 -2.96
N GLY A 24 44.49 23.96 -1.75
CA GLY A 24 43.37 23.12 -1.37
C GLY A 24 42.16 23.42 -2.27
N ALA A 25 41.90 22.52 -3.20
CA ALA A 25 40.63 22.52 -3.92
C ALA A 25 39.56 22.18 -2.86
N ASN A 26 38.83 23.20 -2.37
CA ASN A 26 37.58 22.99 -1.69
C ASN A 26 36.63 22.30 -2.67
N ALA A 27 36.58 20.98 -2.65
CA ALA A 27 35.52 20.25 -3.29
C ALA A 27 34.21 20.75 -2.63
N MET A 28 33.43 21.53 -3.34
CA MET A 28 32.04 21.79 -2.95
C MET A 28 31.37 20.42 -2.92
N THR A 29 31.15 19.90 -1.73
CA THR A 29 30.23 18.80 -1.53
C THR A 29 28.86 19.37 -1.87
N ILE A 30 28.37 19.09 -3.07
CA ILE A 30 26.95 19.29 -3.39
C ILE A 30 26.24 18.28 -2.53
N ASP A 31 25.58 18.73 -1.47
CA ASP A 31 24.70 17.87 -0.70
C ASP A 31 23.69 17.24 -1.68
N PRO A 32 23.49 15.93 -1.63
CA PRO A 32 22.52 15.29 -2.49
C PRO A 32 21.16 15.96 -2.25
N PRO A 33 20.38 16.22 -3.31
CA PRO A 33 19.09 16.86 -3.18
C PRO A 33 18.25 16.15 -2.10
N GLY A 34 17.62 16.91 -1.23
CA GLY A 34 16.73 16.40 -0.21
C GLY A 34 15.63 15.51 -0.85
N PRO A 35 14.90 14.72 -0.06
CA PRO A 35 13.79 13.94 -0.59
C PRO A 35 12.79 14.87 -1.28
N ALA A 36 12.16 14.37 -2.38
CA ALA A 36 11.16 15.14 -3.11
C ALA A 36 10.05 15.63 -2.17
N PRO A 37 9.53 16.87 -2.38
CA PRO A 37 8.52 17.42 -1.48
C PRO A 37 7.26 16.57 -1.43
N VAL A 38 6.74 16.31 -0.22
CA VAL A 38 5.51 15.53 -0.02
C VAL A 38 4.29 16.42 -0.24
N ALA A 39 3.43 16.02 -1.17
CA ALA A 39 2.15 16.65 -1.43
C ALA A 39 1.06 16.18 -0.44
N SER A 40 0.97 14.87 -0.18
CA SER A 40 0.00 14.29 0.76
C SER A 40 0.46 12.97 1.34
N VAL A 41 -0.11 12.63 2.50
CA VAL A 41 -0.02 11.31 3.14
C VAL A 41 -1.44 10.80 3.39
N THR A 42 -1.70 9.56 3.01
CA THR A 42 -2.97 8.85 3.28
C THR A 42 -2.64 7.61 4.12
N PRO A 43 -3.36 7.33 5.23
CA PRO A 43 -4.49 8.07 5.77
C PRO A 43 -4.11 9.49 6.24
N SER A 44 -5.07 10.43 6.15
CA SER A 44 -4.88 11.79 6.68
C SER A 44 -4.86 11.77 8.21
N GLY A 45 -4.30 12.82 8.81
CA GLY A 45 -4.26 12.96 10.27
C GLY A 45 -5.64 12.85 10.92
N GLY A 46 -5.74 12.02 11.97
CA GLY A 46 -6.98 11.76 12.70
C GLY A 46 -7.96 10.79 12.03
N ALA A 47 -7.65 10.25 10.85
CA ALA A 47 -8.52 9.27 10.18
C ALA A 47 -8.66 7.99 11.02
N LEU A 48 -9.86 7.39 11.01
CA LEU A 48 -10.15 6.05 11.50
C LEU A 48 -10.24 5.10 10.30
N VAL A 49 -9.40 4.06 10.29
CA VAL A 49 -9.30 3.12 9.16
C VAL A 49 -9.26 1.67 9.63
N GLY A 50 -9.44 0.74 8.71
CA GLY A 50 -9.33 -0.70 8.96
C GLY A 50 -7.88 -1.17 9.17
N ILE A 51 -7.75 -2.38 9.70
CA ILE A 51 -6.48 -2.97 10.13
C ILE A 51 -5.56 -3.46 8.99
N ALA A 52 -5.98 -3.36 7.73
CA ALA A 52 -5.13 -3.65 6.56
C ALA A 52 -4.91 -2.41 5.68
N HIS A 53 -5.21 -1.20 6.19
CA HIS A 53 -5.09 0.03 5.42
C HIS A 53 -3.64 0.33 5.05
N PRO A 54 -3.30 0.53 3.76
CA PRO A 54 -1.97 0.93 3.35
C PRO A 54 -1.69 2.40 3.67
N VAL A 55 -0.42 2.77 3.78
CA VAL A 55 0.01 4.17 3.87
C VAL A 55 0.58 4.60 2.53
N THR A 56 0.00 5.64 1.93
CA THR A 56 0.44 6.19 0.64
C THR A 56 0.99 7.59 0.81
N VAL A 57 2.20 7.82 0.31
CA VAL A 57 2.86 9.14 0.22
C VAL A 57 2.84 9.57 -1.23
N ARG A 58 2.27 10.73 -1.52
CA ARG A 58 2.32 11.38 -2.84
C ARG A 58 3.27 12.55 -2.79
N PHE A 59 4.10 12.65 -3.83
CA PHE A 59 5.10 13.68 -4.01
C PHE A 59 4.63 14.69 -5.06
N SER A 60 4.96 15.97 -4.86
CA SER A 60 4.72 17.03 -5.86
C SER A 60 5.64 16.88 -7.08
N ASP A 61 6.83 16.32 -6.87
CA ASP A 61 7.85 16.12 -7.91
C ASP A 61 8.23 14.66 -8.05
N ALA A 62 8.85 14.31 -9.19
CA ALA A 62 9.37 12.98 -9.43
C ALA A 62 10.48 12.61 -8.44
N VAL A 63 10.38 11.43 -7.84
CA VAL A 63 11.38 10.89 -6.93
C VAL A 63 12.47 10.19 -7.72
N THR A 64 13.70 10.68 -7.63
CA THR A 64 14.87 10.10 -8.32
C THR A 64 15.59 9.05 -7.48
N ASP A 65 15.54 9.16 -6.15
CA ASP A 65 16.11 8.19 -5.19
C ASP A 65 15.01 7.50 -4.41
N ARG A 66 14.50 6.41 -4.98
CA ARG A 66 13.42 5.60 -4.38
C ARG A 66 13.86 4.94 -3.07
N ALA A 67 15.08 4.43 -3.02
CA ALA A 67 15.60 3.74 -1.83
C ALA A 67 15.65 4.69 -0.62
N ARG A 68 16.09 5.94 -0.84
CA ARG A 68 16.08 6.96 0.20
C ARG A 68 14.66 7.34 0.64
N ALA A 69 13.72 7.45 -0.29
CA ALA A 69 12.33 7.74 0.02
C ALA A 69 11.70 6.61 0.87
N GLU A 70 11.93 5.35 0.51
CA GLU A 70 11.47 4.18 1.29
C GLU A 70 12.06 4.17 2.70
N GLN A 71 13.36 4.43 2.85
CA GLN A 71 14.04 4.52 4.15
C GLN A 71 13.52 5.68 5.02
N SER A 72 12.98 6.72 4.39
CA SER A 72 12.42 7.89 5.08
C SER A 72 11.00 7.65 5.60
N LEU A 73 10.31 6.60 5.13
CA LEU A 73 8.94 6.25 5.53
C LEU A 73 8.98 5.17 6.62
N SER A 74 8.40 5.47 7.76
CA SER A 74 8.14 4.48 8.80
C SER A 74 6.74 4.60 9.37
N VAL A 75 6.13 3.44 9.67
CA VAL A 75 4.83 3.33 10.35
C VAL A 75 5.05 2.62 11.67
N THR A 76 4.57 3.20 12.76
CA THR A 76 4.83 2.69 14.11
C THR A 76 3.56 2.66 14.96
N ALA A 77 3.48 1.68 15.87
CA ALA A 77 2.50 1.60 16.95
C ALA A 77 3.25 1.41 18.27
N GLY A 78 4.12 2.39 18.63
CA GLY A 78 5.20 2.24 19.60
C GLY A 78 6.45 1.78 18.86
N ASP A 79 6.52 0.52 18.47
CA ASP A 79 7.60 -0.06 17.64
C ASP A 79 7.32 0.06 16.15
N PRO A 80 8.36 0.01 15.27
CA PRO A 80 8.20 -0.04 13.84
C PRO A 80 7.40 -1.29 13.39
N LEU A 81 6.43 -1.08 12.50
CA LEU A 81 5.64 -2.15 11.93
C LEU A 81 6.27 -2.64 10.61
N PRO A 82 6.25 -3.96 10.34
CA PRO A 82 6.76 -4.51 9.09
C PRO A 82 5.78 -4.24 7.94
N GLY A 83 6.34 -3.89 6.77
CA GLY A 83 5.56 -3.64 5.56
C GLY A 83 6.40 -3.70 4.31
N ALA A 84 5.73 -3.77 3.17
CA ALA A 84 6.33 -3.78 1.85
C ALA A 84 6.07 -2.48 1.11
N TYR A 85 7.03 -2.05 0.30
CA TYR A 85 6.94 -0.82 -0.49
C TYR A 85 6.59 -1.13 -1.94
N THR A 86 5.69 -0.33 -2.51
CA THR A 86 5.36 -0.36 -3.93
C THR A 86 5.30 1.06 -4.49
N TRP A 87 5.62 1.21 -5.78
CA TRP A 87 5.61 2.49 -6.46
C TRP A 87 4.58 2.50 -7.59
N ARG A 88 3.80 3.57 -7.66
CA ARG A 88 2.99 3.88 -8.83
C ARG A 88 3.57 5.10 -9.54
N GLY A 89 4.21 4.86 -10.70
CA GLY A 89 5.01 5.88 -11.36
C GLY A 89 6.21 6.31 -10.52
N ASP A 90 6.56 7.58 -10.59
CA ASP A 90 7.69 8.20 -9.89
C ASP A 90 7.26 9.17 -8.76
N ARG A 91 5.96 9.25 -8.47
CA ARG A 91 5.37 10.23 -7.53
C ARG A 91 4.49 9.62 -6.44
N GLU A 92 4.33 8.31 -6.39
CA GLU A 92 3.48 7.68 -5.38
C GLU A 92 4.18 6.45 -4.80
N LEU A 93 4.47 6.52 -3.51
CA LEU A 93 5.01 5.43 -2.69
C LEU A 93 3.91 4.92 -1.76
N THR A 94 3.63 3.62 -1.82
CA THR A 94 2.71 2.95 -0.90
C THR A 94 3.48 1.95 -0.04
N TRP A 95 3.30 2.06 1.27
CA TRP A 95 3.68 1.06 2.25
C TRP A 95 2.43 0.23 2.61
N THR A 96 2.53 -1.08 2.45
CA THR A 96 1.45 -2.02 2.78
C THR A 96 1.92 -2.89 3.94
N PRO A 97 1.16 -3.01 5.05
CA PRO A 97 1.55 -3.87 6.16
C PRO A 97 1.62 -5.33 5.70
N THR A 98 2.62 -6.09 6.17
CA THR A 98 2.76 -7.53 5.86
C THR A 98 1.84 -8.43 6.69
N GLY A 99 1.18 -7.87 7.68
CA GLY A 99 0.15 -8.48 8.51
C GLY A 99 -0.90 -7.44 8.86
N TYR A 100 -1.82 -7.75 9.76
CA TYR A 100 -2.79 -6.77 10.22
C TYR A 100 -2.13 -5.75 11.16
N LEU A 101 -2.55 -4.50 11.02
CA LEU A 101 -2.23 -3.43 11.97
C LEU A 101 -2.87 -3.73 13.32
N PRO A 102 -2.28 -3.30 14.46
CA PRO A 102 -2.93 -3.43 15.76
C PRO A 102 -4.31 -2.74 15.75
N ALA A 103 -5.34 -3.46 16.20
CA ALA A 103 -6.70 -2.92 16.32
C ALA A 103 -6.80 -1.89 17.46
N ASN A 104 -7.74 -0.94 17.35
CA ASN A 104 -8.01 0.11 18.34
C ASN A 104 -6.74 0.88 18.77
N SER A 105 -5.85 1.13 17.82
CA SER A 105 -4.52 1.68 18.09
C SER A 105 -4.30 3.00 17.36
N THR A 106 -3.49 3.88 17.94
CA THR A 106 -2.98 5.05 17.25
C THR A 106 -1.66 4.72 16.59
N LEU A 107 -1.59 4.88 15.29
CA LEU A 107 -0.39 4.69 14.50
C LEU A 107 0.24 6.03 14.13
N THR A 108 1.56 6.07 14.11
CA THR A 108 2.34 7.22 13.67
C THR A 108 3.02 6.89 12.34
N VAL A 109 2.84 7.78 11.38
CA VAL A 109 3.58 7.77 10.11
C VAL A 109 4.63 8.88 10.17
N ASN A 110 5.89 8.52 10.00
CA ASN A 110 6.97 9.49 9.83
C ASN A 110 7.47 9.41 8.38
N PHE A 111 7.71 10.56 7.77
CA PHE A 111 8.37 10.69 6.48
C PHE A 111 9.29 11.92 6.51
N GLY A 112 10.60 11.68 6.61
CA GLY A 112 11.56 12.77 6.86
C GLY A 112 11.24 13.52 8.16
N ASP A 113 10.99 14.80 8.05
CA ASP A 113 10.61 15.70 9.16
C ASP A 113 9.09 15.75 9.41
N ARG A 114 8.29 15.16 8.53
CA ARG A 114 6.84 15.11 8.65
C ARG A 114 6.39 13.96 9.55
N ARG A 115 5.41 14.27 10.40
CA ARG A 115 4.76 13.29 11.26
C ARG A 115 3.24 13.46 11.17
N THR A 116 2.52 12.36 10.96
CA THR A 116 1.06 12.32 11.06
C THR A 116 0.62 11.10 11.85
N GLN A 117 -0.60 11.10 12.36
CA GLN A 117 -1.16 9.99 13.13
C GLN A 117 -2.55 9.67 12.62
N PHE A 118 -2.89 8.38 12.61
CA PHE A 118 -4.23 7.89 12.33
C PHE A 118 -4.60 6.79 13.33
N GLN A 119 -5.86 6.38 13.34
CA GLN A 119 -6.36 5.34 14.25
C GLN A 119 -6.86 4.14 13.44
N THR A 120 -6.68 2.95 14.00
CA THR A 120 -7.32 1.74 13.50
C THR A 120 -8.61 1.45 14.25
N ASN A 121 -9.58 0.86 13.56
CA ASN A 121 -10.83 0.40 14.14
C ASN A 121 -10.63 -0.90 14.97
N GLY A 122 -11.73 -1.50 15.44
CA GLY A 122 -11.74 -2.72 16.24
C GLY A 122 -11.32 -4.01 15.53
N GLY A 123 -10.89 -3.94 14.26
CA GLY A 123 -10.46 -5.10 13.47
C GLY A 123 -11.66 -5.89 12.93
N VAL A 124 -12.29 -5.37 11.88
CA VAL A 124 -13.28 -6.10 11.08
C VAL A 124 -12.53 -6.88 10.01
N VAL A 125 -12.74 -8.19 9.95
CA VAL A 125 -12.12 -9.09 8.97
C VAL A 125 -13.22 -9.89 8.30
N ALA A 126 -13.27 -9.84 6.97
CA ALA A 126 -14.15 -10.68 6.17
C ALA A 126 -13.35 -11.84 5.56
N ASP A 127 -14.01 -12.99 5.42
CA ASP A 127 -13.49 -14.21 4.82
C ASP A 127 -14.49 -14.71 3.75
N ALA A 128 -14.06 -14.74 2.50
CA ALA A 128 -14.83 -15.16 1.35
C ALA A 128 -14.33 -16.53 0.88
N ASN A 129 -15.05 -17.58 1.23
CA ASN A 129 -14.74 -18.96 0.82
C ASN A 129 -15.54 -19.33 -0.45
N MET A 130 -14.83 -19.40 -1.59
CA MET A 130 -15.42 -19.69 -2.89
C MET A 130 -15.93 -21.13 -3.01
N SER A 131 -15.31 -22.08 -2.30
CA SER A 131 -15.72 -23.48 -2.30
C SER A 131 -16.96 -23.71 -1.44
N ALA A 132 -17.05 -23.02 -0.31
CA ALA A 132 -18.19 -23.12 0.61
C ALA A 132 -19.33 -22.15 0.23
N HIS A 133 -19.10 -21.23 -0.71
CA HIS A 133 -20.04 -20.18 -1.10
C HIS A 133 -20.51 -19.33 0.08
N THR A 134 -19.57 -18.97 0.97
CA THR A 134 -19.86 -18.22 2.20
C THR A 134 -19.01 -16.95 2.29
N PHE A 135 -19.58 -15.94 2.97
CA PHE A 135 -18.92 -14.73 3.37
C PHE A 135 -19.07 -14.56 4.89
N THR A 136 -17.97 -14.73 5.63
CA THR A 136 -17.96 -14.72 7.10
C THR A 136 -17.28 -13.44 7.59
N VAL A 137 -17.89 -12.74 8.54
CA VAL A 137 -17.34 -11.52 9.15
C VAL A 137 -17.00 -11.77 10.60
N SER A 138 -15.79 -11.38 10.99
CA SER A 138 -15.30 -11.38 12.36
C SER A 138 -15.02 -9.95 12.82
N MET A 139 -15.27 -9.64 14.08
CA MET A 139 -14.93 -8.39 14.74
C MET A 139 -14.12 -8.69 16.01
N GLY A 140 -12.93 -8.08 16.12
CA GLY A 140 -12.03 -8.37 17.23
C GLY A 140 -11.65 -9.85 17.35
N GLY A 141 -11.61 -10.58 16.24
CA GLY A 141 -11.30 -12.01 16.18
C GLY A 141 -12.47 -12.96 16.47
N VAL A 142 -13.68 -12.43 16.74
CA VAL A 142 -14.89 -13.22 16.99
C VAL A 142 -15.79 -13.19 15.75
N VAL A 143 -16.22 -14.36 15.25
CA VAL A 143 -17.19 -14.47 14.15
C VAL A 143 -18.54 -13.90 14.62
N VAL A 144 -19.03 -12.90 13.91
CA VAL A 144 -20.30 -12.22 14.24
C VAL A 144 -21.40 -12.52 13.23
N ARG A 145 -21.03 -12.88 11.99
CA ARG A 145 -22.01 -13.21 10.94
C ARG A 145 -21.38 -14.10 9.88
N THR A 146 -22.15 -15.10 9.39
CA THR A 146 -21.84 -15.89 8.20
C THR A 146 -23.02 -15.78 7.25
N MET A 147 -22.74 -15.40 6.01
CA MET A 147 -23.73 -15.08 4.98
C MET A 147 -23.52 -15.99 3.78
N PRO A 148 -24.60 -16.48 3.12
CA PRO A 148 -24.50 -17.08 1.81
C PRO A 148 -23.93 -16.07 0.80
N ALA A 149 -23.01 -16.53 -0.06
CA ALA A 149 -22.40 -15.68 -1.08
C ALA A 149 -22.28 -16.40 -2.41
N SER A 150 -22.19 -15.63 -3.49
CA SER A 150 -21.87 -16.13 -4.83
C SER A 150 -20.73 -15.30 -5.40
N MET A 151 -19.69 -15.94 -5.88
CA MET A 151 -18.47 -15.30 -6.35
C MET A 151 -18.25 -15.55 -7.85
N GLY A 152 -17.05 -15.30 -8.35
CA GLY A 152 -16.73 -15.39 -9.77
C GLY A 152 -16.90 -16.80 -10.33
N LYS A 153 -17.63 -16.92 -11.45
CA LYS A 153 -17.85 -18.16 -12.20
C LYS A 153 -16.57 -18.59 -12.93
N PRO A 154 -16.48 -19.86 -13.44
CA PRO A 154 -15.37 -20.30 -14.26
C PRO A 154 -15.04 -19.35 -15.42
N GLY A 155 -13.78 -18.92 -15.53
CA GLY A 155 -13.31 -17.94 -16.51
C GLY A 155 -13.40 -16.48 -16.03
N TYR A 156 -14.04 -16.24 -14.89
CA TYR A 156 -14.16 -14.92 -14.22
C TYR A 156 -13.96 -15.07 -12.70
N GLU A 157 -13.09 -15.98 -12.29
CA GLU A 157 -12.89 -16.30 -10.88
C GLU A 157 -12.54 -15.05 -10.07
N THR A 158 -13.11 -14.94 -8.88
CA THR A 158 -12.68 -13.92 -7.93
C THR A 158 -11.22 -14.17 -7.54
N PRO A 159 -10.32 -13.20 -7.69
CA PRO A 159 -8.91 -13.41 -7.40
C PRO A 159 -8.68 -13.70 -5.91
N THR A 160 -7.92 -14.76 -5.62
CA THR A 160 -7.54 -15.12 -4.25
C THR A 160 -6.52 -14.16 -3.66
N GLY A 161 -6.57 -13.97 -2.35
CA GLY A 161 -5.66 -13.07 -1.62
C GLY A 161 -6.36 -12.29 -0.53
N THR A 162 -5.63 -11.38 0.10
CA THR A 162 -6.17 -10.44 1.09
C THR A 162 -6.23 -9.05 0.49
N TYR A 163 -7.42 -8.47 0.46
CA TYR A 163 -7.68 -7.17 -0.16
C TYR A 163 -8.28 -6.22 0.89
N PRO A 164 -7.72 -5.04 1.11
CA PRO A 164 -8.37 -4.02 1.92
C PRO A 164 -9.57 -3.44 1.16
N VAL A 165 -10.62 -3.06 1.87
CA VAL A 165 -11.67 -2.22 1.29
C VAL A 165 -11.07 -0.87 0.90
N LEU A 166 -11.15 -0.52 -0.38
CA LEU A 166 -10.55 0.69 -0.93
C LEU A 166 -11.52 1.87 -0.94
N GLU A 167 -12.78 1.62 -1.27
CA GLU A 167 -13.86 2.61 -1.39
C GLU A 167 -15.19 1.97 -1.01
N LYS A 168 -16.16 2.80 -0.61
CA LYS A 168 -17.53 2.39 -0.29
C LYS A 168 -18.53 3.25 -1.05
N PHE A 169 -19.53 2.61 -1.65
CA PHE A 169 -20.58 3.26 -2.43
C PHE A 169 -21.95 2.80 -1.96
N ARG A 170 -22.78 3.74 -1.50
CA ARG A 170 -24.18 3.42 -1.20
C ARG A 170 -24.94 3.04 -2.46
N ASN A 171 -24.65 3.73 -3.57
CA ASN A 171 -25.16 3.47 -4.91
C ASN A 171 -24.00 3.56 -5.90
N ILE A 172 -23.99 2.68 -6.89
CA ILE A 172 -22.99 2.61 -7.95
C ILE A 172 -23.64 2.04 -9.22
N ILE A 173 -23.12 2.42 -10.39
CA ILE A 173 -23.47 1.76 -11.65
C ILE A 173 -22.35 0.75 -11.96
N PHE A 174 -22.68 -0.52 -12.07
CA PHE A 174 -21.82 -1.55 -12.59
C PHE A 174 -21.94 -1.61 -14.11
N ASP A 175 -20.86 -1.30 -14.79
CA ASP A 175 -20.76 -1.25 -16.25
C ASP A 175 -19.70 -2.24 -16.71
N SER A 176 -20.12 -3.27 -17.44
CA SER A 176 -19.25 -4.34 -17.94
C SER A 176 -18.11 -3.84 -18.83
N ARG A 177 -18.28 -2.67 -19.45
CA ARG A 177 -17.22 -2.03 -20.27
C ARG A 177 -15.99 -1.67 -19.45
N THR A 178 -16.15 -1.41 -18.16
CA THR A 178 -15.02 -1.11 -17.26
C THR A 178 -14.08 -2.30 -17.03
N ILE A 179 -14.56 -3.51 -17.30
CA ILE A 179 -13.78 -4.76 -17.26
C ILE A 179 -13.57 -5.35 -18.66
N GLY A 180 -13.80 -4.55 -19.73
CA GLY A 180 -13.52 -4.92 -21.12
C GLY A 180 -14.59 -5.75 -21.81
N ILE A 181 -15.80 -5.87 -21.24
CA ILE A 181 -16.93 -6.62 -21.84
C ILE A 181 -17.91 -5.62 -22.47
N PRO A 182 -18.11 -5.64 -23.82
CA PRO A 182 -19.07 -4.77 -24.49
C PRO A 182 -20.51 -5.04 -24.04
N LEU A 183 -21.38 -4.02 -24.06
CA LEU A 183 -22.79 -4.16 -23.64
C LEU A 183 -23.61 -5.07 -24.53
N ASP A 184 -23.25 -5.21 -25.81
CA ASP A 184 -23.89 -6.10 -26.80
C ASP A 184 -23.38 -7.56 -26.72
N SER A 185 -22.42 -7.84 -25.85
CA SER A 185 -21.97 -9.19 -25.50
C SER A 185 -23.05 -9.92 -24.70
N PRO A 186 -23.18 -11.26 -24.82
CA PRO A 186 -24.01 -12.07 -23.91
C PRO A 186 -23.66 -11.91 -22.42
N GLU A 187 -22.41 -11.49 -22.11
CA GLU A 187 -21.91 -11.22 -20.77
C GLU A 187 -21.94 -9.72 -20.42
N GLY A 188 -22.49 -8.88 -21.32
CA GLY A 188 -22.58 -7.43 -21.10
C GLY A 188 -23.67 -7.07 -20.09
N TYR A 189 -23.38 -6.09 -19.24
CA TYR A 189 -24.33 -5.58 -18.25
C TYR A 189 -24.14 -4.08 -17.98
N LEU A 190 -25.24 -3.44 -17.61
CA LEU A 190 -25.29 -2.09 -17.04
C LEU A 190 -26.36 -2.14 -15.95
N ILE A 191 -25.93 -2.17 -14.68
CA ILE A 191 -26.79 -2.50 -13.53
C ILE A 191 -26.60 -1.45 -12.45
N ASP A 192 -27.72 -0.94 -11.91
CA ASP A 192 -27.70 -0.16 -10.67
C ASP A 192 -27.39 -1.09 -9.50
N GLY A 193 -26.29 -0.78 -8.78
CA GLY A 193 -25.83 -1.52 -7.62
C GLY A 193 -25.96 -0.70 -6.34
N GLU A 194 -26.06 -1.40 -5.24
CA GLU A 194 -26.13 -0.80 -3.90
C GLU A 194 -25.17 -1.51 -2.96
N TRP A 195 -24.83 -0.80 -1.85
CA TRP A 195 -24.03 -1.35 -0.76
C TRP A 195 -22.76 -2.03 -1.26
N ALA A 196 -21.92 -1.25 -1.97
CA ALA A 196 -20.75 -1.79 -2.65
C ALA A 196 -19.45 -1.33 -2.00
N GLU A 197 -18.56 -2.28 -1.73
CA GLU A 197 -17.20 -2.07 -1.26
C GLU A 197 -16.22 -2.52 -2.33
N ARG A 198 -15.41 -1.58 -2.84
CA ARG A 198 -14.35 -1.87 -3.80
C ARG A 198 -13.17 -2.56 -3.13
N LEU A 199 -12.74 -3.69 -3.67
CA LEU A 199 -11.58 -4.44 -3.21
C LEU A 199 -10.36 -4.24 -4.12
N THR A 200 -10.57 -4.08 -5.42
CA THR A 200 -9.49 -3.87 -6.39
C THR A 200 -9.81 -2.77 -7.38
N TRP A 201 -8.77 -2.12 -7.89
CA TRP A 201 -8.92 -1.16 -8.99
C TRP A 201 -9.28 -1.84 -10.32
N GLY A 202 -9.15 -3.17 -10.42
CA GLY A 202 -9.61 -3.99 -11.53
C GLY A 202 -11.11 -4.31 -11.54
N GLY A 203 -11.87 -3.80 -10.55
CA GLY A 203 -13.34 -3.91 -10.56
C GLY A 203 -13.93 -5.04 -9.73
N VAL A 204 -13.20 -5.60 -8.78
CA VAL A 204 -13.74 -6.56 -7.80
C VAL A 204 -14.38 -5.80 -6.63
N PHE A 205 -15.62 -6.18 -6.30
CA PHE A 205 -16.41 -5.60 -5.19
C PHE A 205 -17.06 -6.69 -4.35
N VAL A 206 -17.39 -6.37 -3.10
CA VAL A 206 -18.51 -6.96 -2.36
C VAL A 206 -19.72 -6.08 -2.60
N HIS A 207 -20.89 -6.62 -2.90
CA HIS A 207 -22.07 -5.78 -3.14
C HIS A 207 -23.39 -6.52 -3.03
N SER A 208 -24.49 -5.78 -2.91
CA SER A 208 -25.86 -6.28 -3.04
C SER A 208 -26.11 -6.83 -4.45
N ALA A 209 -26.63 -8.05 -4.53
CA ALA A 209 -26.94 -8.72 -5.79
C ALA A 209 -28.28 -9.48 -5.68
N PRO A 210 -29.42 -8.76 -5.69
CA PRO A 210 -30.75 -9.37 -5.59
C PRO A 210 -31.08 -10.35 -6.72
N TRP A 211 -30.39 -10.22 -7.87
CA TRP A 211 -30.56 -11.09 -9.06
C TRP A 211 -29.91 -12.46 -8.93
N SER A 212 -29.11 -12.72 -7.90
CA SER A 212 -28.40 -13.99 -7.69
C SER A 212 -28.63 -14.62 -6.33
N VAL A 213 -29.70 -14.25 -5.62
CA VAL A 213 -29.98 -14.76 -4.27
C VAL A 213 -30.11 -16.29 -4.23
N ASP A 214 -30.72 -16.89 -5.26
CA ASP A 214 -30.89 -18.34 -5.35
C ASP A 214 -29.55 -19.10 -5.57
N GLN A 215 -28.52 -18.42 -6.06
CA GLN A 215 -27.18 -18.97 -6.28
C GLN A 215 -26.26 -18.78 -5.08
N GLN A 216 -26.53 -17.78 -4.23
CA GLN A 216 -25.75 -17.52 -3.03
C GLN A 216 -25.85 -18.70 -2.07
N GLY A 217 -24.69 -19.16 -1.59
CA GLY A 217 -24.58 -20.39 -0.80
C GLY A 217 -24.55 -21.69 -1.60
N ASN A 218 -24.69 -21.63 -2.94
CA ASN A 218 -24.81 -22.82 -3.79
C ASN A 218 -23.83 -22.83 -4.97
N SER A 219 -23.60 -21.68 -5.65
CA SER A 219 -22.77 -21.63 -6.86
C SER A 219 -22.21 -20.24 -7.10
N ASN A 220 -21.08 -20.19 -7.82
CA ASN A 220 -20.40 -18.97 -8.22
C ASN A 220 -20.85 -18.56 -9.63
N VAL A 221 -21.47 -17.38 -9.77
CA VAL A 221 -22.09 -16.94 -11.03
C VAL A 221 -21.71 -15.53 -11.46
N SER A 222 -20.93 -14.79 -10.66
CA SER A 222 -20.53 -13.41 -10.97
C SER A 222 -19.39 -13.33 -11.99
N HIS A 223 -19.02 -12.10 -12.37
CA HIS A 223 -17.82 -11.80 -13.17
C HIS A 223 -16.60 -11.42 -12.30
N GLY A 224 -16.53 -11.94 -11.07
CA GLY A 224 -15.42 -11.72 -10.14
C GLY A 224 -15.81 -11.00 -8.86
N CYS A 225 -16.99 -10.37 -8.78
CA CYS A 225 -17.46 -9.75 -7.54
C CYS A 225 -17.97 -10.79 -6.53
N ILE A 226 -18.08 -10.39 -5.27
CA ILE A 226 -18.70 -11.15 -4.19
C ILE A 226 -20.12 -10.64 -4.03
N ASN A 227 -21.08 -11.45 -4.45
CA ASN A 227 -22.49 -11.16 -4.42
C ASN A 227 -23.11 -11.59 -3.10
N LEU A 228 -23.78 -10.67 -2.41
CA LEU A 228 -24.53 -10.89 -1.18
C LEU A 228 -26.02 -10.57 -1.38
N ALA A 229 -26.88 -11.14 -0.53
CA ALA A 229 -28.28 -10.73 -0.45
C ALA A 229 -28.39 -9.27 0.03
N PRO A 230 -29.44 -8.52 -0.35
CA PRO A 230 -29.54 -7.08 -0.04
C PRO A 230 -29.36 -6.73 1.43
N ASP A 231 -29.99 -7.48 2.34
CA ASP A 231 -29.90 -7.24 3.79
C ASP A 231 -28.51 -7.58 4.35
N ASP A 232 -27.84 -8.59 3.77
CA ASP A 232 -26.49 -8.99 4.14
C ASP A 232 -25.47 -7.96 3.66
N ALA A 233 -25.60 -7.47 2.42
CA ALA A 233 -24.76 -6.43 1.86
C ALA A 233 -24.92 -5.10 2.62
N ALA A 234 -26.15 -4.72 2.95
CA ALA A 234 -26.43 -3.52 3.75
C ALA A 234 -25.78 -3.62 5.13
N TRP A 235 -25.93 -4.77 5.81
CA TRP A 235 -25.31 -4.99 7.12
C TRP A 235 -23.78 -4.93 7.02
N TYR A 236 -23.18 -5.58 6.01
CA TYR A 236 -21.72 -5.54 5.83
C TYR A 236 -21.24 -4.12 5.56
N TYR A 237 -21.91 -3.40 4.67
CA TYR A 237 -21.60 -2.00 4.35
C TYR A 237 -21.62 -1.11 5.62
N GLU A 238 -22.56 -1.28 6.52
CA GLU A 238 -22.67 -0.44 7.73
C GLU A 238 -21.57 -0.75 8.75
N ASN A 239 -21.02 -1.96 8.75
CA ASN A 239 -20.07 -2.42 9.75
C ASN A 239 -18.61 -2.43 9.32
N VAL A 240 -18.32 -2.46 8.00
CA VAL A 240 -16.97 -2.47 7.47
C VAL A 240 -16.45 -1.05 7.26
N GLY A 241 -15.16 -0.82 7.51
CA GLY A 241 -14.44 0.44 7.24
C GLY A 241 -13.50 0.34 6.03
N ILE A 242 -13.13 1.50 5.46
CA ILE A 242 -12.06 1.56 4.47
C ILE A 242 -10.77 1.07 5.12
N GLY A 243 -10.09 0.10 4.48
CA GLY A 243 -8.88 -0.55 5.00
C GLY A 243 -9.15 -1.81 5.80
N ASP A 244 -10.40 -2.24 6.03
CA ASP A 244 -10.69 -3.55 6.60
C ASP A 244 -10.42 -4.65 5.56
N PRO A 245 -9.81 -5.77 5.95
CA PRO A 245 -9.42 -6.83 5.04
C PRO A 245 -10.57 -7.76 4.65
N VAL A 246 -10.55 -8.18 3.40
CA VAL A 246 -11.33 -9.31 2.86
C VAL A 246 -10.35 -10.38 2.38
N ASN A 247 -10.37 -11.54 3.02
CA ASN A 247 -9.59 -12.71 2.62
C ASN A 247 -10.42 -13.53 1.65
N ILE A 248 -9.87 -13.81 0.46
CA ILE A 248 -10.56 -14.55 -0.60
C ILE A 248 -9.78 -15.82 -0.88
N HIS A 249 -10.44 -16.98 -0.80
CA HIS A 249 -9.81 -18.29 -1.00
C HIS A 249 -10.82 -19.33 -1.49
N TRP A 250 -10.28 -20.52 -1.86
CA TRP A 250 -11.06 -21.72 -2.19
C TRP A 250 -11.35 -22.57 -0.96
#